data_b208b3aca06972e3e1d94fc0feb66873
#
_entry.id   b208b3aca06972e3e1d94fc0feb66873
#
_cell.length_a   1.000
_cell.length_b   1.000
_cell.length_c   1.000
_cell.angle_alpha   90.00
_cell.angle_beta   90.00
_cell.angle_gamma   90.00
#
_symmetry.space_group_name_H-M   'P 1'
#
loop_
_entity.id
_entity.type
_entity.pdbx_description
1 polymer ?
#
loop_
_entity_poly.entity_id
_entity_poly.type
_entity_poly.pdbx_seq_one_letter_code
_entity_poly.pdbx_strand_id
1 'polypeptide(L)'
;MNIQQQIHWLRAVNLALTPYWWYEDRNPEKPDGRKNRQTPKEQLIAVKKLKRGIYAMLKNQNIEGRKDAYETLLERNFIPSTGDNKYMSYGRFYHYWNLVMKEKEIKKEKDTKAQYIVENYKNKSVASIAIHIGTNQRYVRQIIFECERGLRK
;
A
#
# COMPACT_ATOMS: atom_id res chain seq x y z
N MET A 1 -30.10 41.63 -11.12
CA MET A 1 -28.82 41.42 -10.39
C MET A 1 -27.71 41.20 -11.40
N ASN A 2 -26.68 42.04 -11.37
CA ASN A 2 -25.53 41.95 -12.29
C ASN A 2 -24.74 40.68 -11.96
N ILE A 3 -24.05 40.09 -12.95
CA ILE A 3 -23.20 38.86 -12.80
C ILE A 3 -22.20 38.98 -11.64
N GLN A 4 -21.63 40.17 -11.47
CA GLN A 4 -20.70 40.43 -10.36
C GLN A 4 -21.40 40.36 -9.00
N GLN A 5 -22.63 40.84 -8.88
CA GLN A 5 -23.44 40.76 -7.66
C GLN A 5 -23.86 39.31 -7.37
N GLN A 6 -24.15 38.51 -8.40
CA GLN A 6 -24.43 37.08 -8.24
C GLN A 6 -23.19 36.29 -7.74
N ILE A 7 -22.01 36.57 -8.29
CA ILE A 7 -20.75 35.95 -7.85
C ILE A 7 -20.45 36.33 -6.38
N HIS A 8 -20.69 37.60 -6.01
CA HIS A 8 -20.47 38.07 -4.64
C HIS A 8 -21.44 37.44 -3.66
N TRP A 9 -22.71 37.31 -4.05
CA TRP A 9 -23.71 36.62 -3.25
C TRP A 9 -23.41 35.11 -3.08
N LEU A 10 -23.04 34.41 -4.15
CA LEU A 10 -22.65 33.01 -4.09
C LEU A 10 -21.40 32.77 -3.22
N ARG A 11 -20.45 33.71 -3.24
CA ARG A 11 -19.30 33.67 -2.34
C ARG A 11 -19.71 33.87 -0.89
N ALA A 12 -20.62 34.83 -0.62
CA ALA A 12 -21.11 35.06 0.74
C ALA A 12 -21.92 33.88 1.28
N VAL A 13 -22.76 33.25 0.46
CA VAL A 13 -23.53 32.04 0.83
C VAL A 13 -22.59 30.84 1.07
N ASN A 14 -21.58 30.62 0.23
CA ASN A 14 -20.60 29.57 0.45
C ASN A 14 -19.81 29.80 1.74
N LEU A 15 -19.45 31.04 2.04
CA LEU A 15 -18.78 31.39 3.29
C LEU A 15 -19.68 31.15 4.51
N ALA A 16 -20.97 31.44 4.42
CA ALA A 16 -21.93 31.20 5.51
C ALA A 16 -22.25 29.72 5.73
N LEU A 17 -22.15 28.89 4.70
CA LEU A 17 -22.39 27.44 4.76
C LEU A 17 -21.13 26.62 5.07
N THR A 18 -19.95 27.24 5.03
CA THR A 18 -18.70 26.56 5.30
C THR A 18 -18.53 26.40 6.82
N PRO A 19 -18.34 25.19 7.35
CA PRO A 19 -18.12 24.99 8.78
C PRO A 19 -16.94 25.83 9.29
N TYR A 20 -17.06 26.40 10.49
CA TYR A 20 -16.08 27.30 11.09
C TYR A 20 -14.66 26.68 11.15
N TRP A 21 -14.54 25.37 11.41
CA TRP A 21 -13.26 24.63 11.39
C TRP A 21 -12.58 24.61 10.02
N TRP A 22 -13.35 24.72 8.91
CA TRP A 22 -12.80 24.84 7.56
C TRP A 22 -12.13 26.20 7.33
N TYR A 23 -12.64 27.24 8.01
CA TYR A 23 -12.12 28.59 7.92
C TYR A 23 -10.82 28.77 8.72
N GLU A 24 -10.75 28.16 9.90
CA GLU A 24 -9.57 28.21 10.76
C GLU A 24 -8.35 27.55 10.10
N ASP A 25 -8.55 26.49 9.33
CA ASP A 25 -7.49 25.82 8.59
C ASP A 25 -6.94 26.64 7.41
N ARG A 26 -7.66 27.66 6.96
CA ARG A 26 -7.26 28.54 5.85
C ARG A 26 -6.83 29.93 6.28
N ASN A 27 -6.79 30.22 7.57
CA ASN A 27 -6.33 31.52 8.06
C ASN A 27 -4.82 31.63 7.82
N PRO A 28 -4.35 32.56 6.96
CA PRO A 28 -2.93 32.72 6.63
C PRO A 28 -2.09 33.20 7.83
N GLU A 29 -2.73 33.73 8.89
CA GLU A 29 -2.06 34.20 10.10
C GLU A 29 -1.80 33.07 11.12
N LYS A 30 -2.52 31.93 11.02
CA LYS A 30 -2.16 30.74 11.80
C LYS A 30 -0.98 30.06 11.14
N PRO A 31 0.10 29.76 11.89
CA PRO A 31 1.19 28.96 11.36
C PRO A 31 0.59 27.68 10.79
N ASP A 32 0.70 27.51 9.48
CA ASP A 32 0.17 26.36 8.77
C ASP A 32 0.80 25.11 9.40
N GLY A 33 0.02 24.39 10.22
CA GLY A 33 0.43 23.12 10.81
C GLY A 33 0.86 22.07 9.76
N ARG A 34 0.71 22.43 8.47
CA ARG A 34 1.23 21.67 7.33
C ARG A 34 2.73 21.79 7.15
N LYS A 35 3.43 22.76 7.79
CA LYS A 35 4.89 22.92 7.65
C LYS A 35 5.68 21.70 8.07
N ASN A 36 5.10 20.83 8.90
CA ASN A 36 5.72 19.57 9.34
C ASN A 36 5.18 18.33 8.61
N ARG A 37 4.37 18.48 7.57
CA ARG A 37 3.94 17.32 6.78
C ARG A 37 5.11 16.84 5.93
N GLN A 38 5.45 15.58 6.12
CA GLN A 38 6.40 14.88 5.26
C GLN A 38 6.01 15.04 3.79
N THR A 39 6.97 15.31 2.94
CA THR A 39 6.74 15.36 1.49
C THR A 39 6.21 14.02 0.99
N PRO A 40 5.48 13.97 -0.13
CA PRO A 40 5.01 12.70 -0.70
C PRO A 40 6.12 11.68 -0.92
N LYS A 41 7.34 12.13 -1.23
CA LYS A 41 8.53 11.27 -1.38
C LYS A 41 8.97 10.67 -0.04
N GLU A 42 9.03 11.47 1.01
CA GLU A 42 9.38 11.01 2.36
C GLU A 42 8.34 10.03 2.90
N GLN A 43 7.05 10.30 2.69
CA GLN A 43 5.97 9.38 3.06
C GLN A 43 6.11 8.04 2.32
N LEU A 44 6.44 8.05 1.03
CA LEU A 44 6.64 6.83 0.25
C LEU A 44 7.83 6.02 0.76
N ILE A 45 8.95 6.68 1.11
CA ILE A 45 10.14 6.04 1.67
C ILE A 45 9.80 5.42 3.04
N ALA A 46 9.09 6.15 3.88
CA ALA A 46 8.67 5.70 5.21
C ALA A 46 7.75 4.47 5.12
N VAL A 47 6.78 4.48 4.20
CA VAL A 47 5.89 3.33 3.95
C VAL A 47 6.67 2.12 3.40
N LYS A 48 7.63 2.33 2.50
CA LYS A 48 8.50 1.24 2.00
C LYS A 48 9.34 0.63 3.12
N LYS A 49 9.89 1.46 4.01
CA LYS A 49 10.65 1.01 5.19
C LYS A 49 9.76 0.18 6.11
N LEU A 50 8.54 0.65 6.41
CA LEU A 50 7.57 -0.07 7.22
C LEU A 50 7.22 -1.44 6.61
N LYS A 51 6.86 -1.48 5.33
CA LYS A 51 6.56 -2.74 4.63
C LYS A 51 7.71 -3.73 4.71
N ARG A 52 8.97 -3.29 4.51
CA ARG A 52 10.16 -4.14 4.66
C ARG A 52 10.28 -4.70 6.08
N GLY A 53 10.03 -3.89 7.11
CA GLY A 53 10.00 -4.32 8.50
C GLY A 53 8.95 -5.41 8.74
N ILE A 54 7.72 -5.22 8.25
CA ILE A 54 6.64 -6.21 8.35
C ILE A 54 7.04 -7.52 7.64
N TYR A 55 7.60 -7.45 6.42
CA TYR A 55 8.07 -8.65 5.70
C TYR A 55 9.15 -9.40 6.45
N ALA A 56 10.13 -8.69 7.03
CA ALA A 56 11.21 -9.30 7.81
C ALA A 56 10.65 -10.02 9.05
N MET A 57 9.69 -9.41 9.73
CA MET A 57 9.04 -10.01 10.89
C MET A 57 8.24 -11.26 10.51
N LEU A 58 7.44 -11.19 9.44
CA LEU A 58 6.66 -12.34 8.94
C LEU A 58 7.54 -13.51 8.47
N LYS A 59 8.81 -13.25 8.10
CA LYS A 59 9.76 -14.28 7.73
C LYS A 59 10.33 -15.01 8.96
N ASN A 60 10.55 -14.28 10.05
CA ASN A 60 11.23 -14.82 11.24
C ASN A 60 10.30 -15.59 12.19
N GLN A 61 9.01 -15.69 11.92
CA GLN A 61 7.97 -16.49 12.62
C GLN A 61 7.86 -16.32 14.14
N ASN A 62 8.63 -15.41 14.77
CA ASN A 62 8.69 -15.21 16.21
C ASN A 62 7.67 -14.15 16.71
N ILE A 63 6.53 -14.01 16.04
CA ILE A 63 5.55 -12.99 16.39
C ILE A 63 4.24 -13.65 16.71
N GLU A 64 3.84 -13.57 17.96
CA GLU A 64 2.60 -14.14 18.47
C GLU A 64 1.37 -13.32 18.04
N GLY A 65 1.55 -12.05 17.67
CA GLY A 65 0.45 -11.20 17.29
C GLY A 65 0.83 -9.92 16.57
N ARG A 66 -0.17 -9.28 15.95
CA ARG A 66 -0.01 -8.01 15.23
C ARG A 66 0.36 -6.83 16.14
N LYS A 67 -0.09 -6.88 17.40
CA LYS A 67 0.20 -5.84 18.41
C LYS A 67 1.67 -5.89 18.77
N ASP A 68 2.20 -7.07 19.05
CA ASP A 68 3.61 -7.29 19.36
C ASP A 68 4.51 -6.89 18.19
N ALA A 69 4.05 -7.17 16.95
CA ALA A 69 4.72 -6.70 15.74
C ALA A 69 4.79 -5.18 15.68
N TYR A 70 3.71 -4.48 16.02
CA TYR A 70 3.68 -3.02 16.05
C TYR A 70 4.66 -2.46 17.09
N GLU A 71 4.64 -2.99 18.31
CA GLU A 71 5.50 -2.57 19.41
C GLU A 71 6.98 -2.82 19.08
N THR A 72 7.32 -4.00 18.59
CA THR A 72 8.70 -4.32 18.15
C THR A 72 9.18 -3.42 17.01
N LEU A 73 8.31 -3.12 16.03
CA LEU A 73 8.67 -2.23 14.92
C LEU A 73 8.78 -0.77 15.37
N LEU A 74 8.03 -0.38 16.40
CA LEU A 74 8.15 0.94 17.02
C LEU A 74 9.51 1.10 17.70
N GLU A 75 9.93 0.14 18.52
CA GLU A 75 11.24 0.10 19.18
C GLU A 75 12.40 0.14 18.18
N ARG A 76 12.25 -0.55 17.06
CA ARG A 76 13.26 -0.60 15.98
C ARG A 76 13.21 0.58 15.01
N ASN A 77 12.42 1.60 15.28
CA ASN A 77 12.25 2.78 14.42
C ASN A 77 11.83 2.47 12.96
N PHE A 78 11.04 1.41 12.76
CA PHE A 78 10.43 1.12 11.47
C PHE A 78 9.05 1.77 11.30
N ILE A 79 8.41 2.17 12.41
CA ILE A 79 7.13 2.89 12.38
C ILE A 79 7.40 4.36 12.02
N PRO A 80 6.78 4.89 10.96
CA PRO A 80 6.98 6.29 10.58
C PRO A 80 6.47 7.25 11.65
N SER A 81 7.25 8.29 11.91
CA SER A 81 6.77 9.46 12.65
C SER A 81 5.80 10.26 11.78
N THR A 82 4.73 10.76 12.38
CA THR A 82 3.71 11.59 11.71
C THR A 82 3.93 13.10 11.96
N GLY A 83 5.09 13.48 12.54
CA GLY A 83 5.38 14.83 13.04
C GLY A 83 5.05 14.95 14.53
N ASP A 84 5.50 16.03 15.18
CA ASP A 84 5.28 16.34 16.61
C ASP A 84 5.50 15.16 17.58
N ASN A 85 6.52 14.34 17.34
CA ASN A 85 6.84 13.13 18.10
C ASN A 85 5.71 12.07 18.15
N LYS A 86 4.73 12.16 17.27
CA LYS A 86 3.68 11.16 17.16
C LYS A 86 4.04 10.13 16.10
N TYR A 87 3.95 8.88 16.47
CA TYR A 87 4.11 7.75 15.54
C TYR A 87 2.80 7.42 14.84
N MET A 88 2.90 6.71 13.72
CA MET A 88 1.75 6.17 13.03
C MET A 88 0.89 5.35 14.01
N SER A 89 -0.42 5.61 14.04
CA SER A 89 -1.35 4.88 14.92
C SER A 89 -1.41 3.40 14.57
N TYR A 90 -1.72 2.57 15.57
CA TYR A 90 -1.91 1.12 15.37
C TYR A 90 -2.95 0.80 14.29
N GLY A 91 -4.06 1.55 14.22
CA GLY A 91 -5.07 1.34 13.18
C GLY A 91 -4.54 1.55 11.76
N ARG A 92 -3.68 2.57 11.56
CA ARG A 92 -3.02 2.80 10.28
C ARG A 92 -1.95 1.76 9.97
N PHE A 93 -1.20 1.31 10.96
CA PHE A 93 -0.27 0.18 10.85
C PHE A 93 -1.02 -1.09 10.44
N TYR A 94 -2.16 -1.38 11.05
CA TYR A 94 -3.00 -2.53 10.71
C TYR A 94 -3.42 -2.56 9.24
N HIS A 95 -3.73 -1.41 8.66
CA HIS A 95 -3.99 -1.30 7.22
C HIS A 95 -2.79 -1.78 6.39
N TYR A 96 -1.57 -1.31 6.69
CA TYR A 96 -0.36 -1.74 5.97
C TYR A 96 -0.02 -3.20 6.22
N TRP A 97 -0.26 -3.71 7.42
CA TRP A 97 -0.12 -5.13 7.73
C TRP A 97 -1.00 -5.99 6.81
N ASN A 98 -2.27 -5.67 6.69
CA ASN A 98 -3.19 -6.40 5.83
C ASN A 98 -2.80 -6.31 4.35
N LEU A 99 -2.31 -5.15 3.88
CA LEU A 99 -1.79 -5.02 2.52
C LEU A 99 -0.62 -5.96 2.27
N VAL A 100 0.34 -6.04 3.20
CA VAL A 100 1.49 -6.94 3.09
C VAL A 100 1.06 -8.40 3.12
N MET A 101 0.13 -8.77 3.99
CA MET A 101 -0.41 -10.13 4.04
C MET A 101 -1.07 -10.51 2.71
N LYS A 102 -1.89 -9.65 2.16
CA LYS A 102 -2.52 -9.86 0.85
C LYS A 102 -1.49 -9.97 -0.28
N GLU A 103 -0.46 -9.11 -0.30
CA GLU A 103 0.64 -9.18 -1.26
C GLU A 103 1.38 -10.54 -1.16
N LYS A 104 1.60 -11.04 0.07
CA LYS A 104 2.24 -12.34 0.31
C LYS A 104 1.39 -13.52 -0.19
N GLU A 105 0.08 -13.48 0.03
CA GLU A 105 -0.86 -14.48 -0.46
C GLU A 105 -0.90 -14.53 -1.99
N ILE A 106 -1.02 -13.36 -2.63
CA ILE A 106 -0.99 -13.25 -4.11
C ILE A 106 0.32 -13.78 -4.67
N LYS A 107 1.45 -13.47 -4.01
CA LYS A 107 2.76 -13.99 -4.43
C LYS A 107 2.81 -15.52 -4.32
N LYS A 108 2.37 -16.07 -3.18
CA LYS A 108 2.33 -17.52 -2.96
C LYS A 108 1.48 -18.22 -4.02
N GLU A 109 0.30 -17.67 -4.35
CA GLU A 109 -0.57 -18.21 -5.39
C GLU A 109 0.12 -18.20 -6.77
N LYS A 110 0.80 -17.10 -7.13
CA LYS A 110 1.55 -17.02 -8.38
C LYS A 110 2.70 -18.03 -8.43
N ASP A 111 3.43 -18.19 -7.33
CA ASP A 111 4.55 -19.15 -7.25
C ASP A 111 4.03 -20.58 -7.38
N THR A 112 2.91 -20.94 -6.74
CA THR A 112 2.28 -22.25 -6.88
C THR A 112 1.81 -22.51 -8.31
N LYS A 113 1.17 -21.54 -8.97
CA LYS A 113 0.78 -21.65 -10.39
C LYS A 113 1.99 -21.82 -11.29
N ALA A 114 3.04 -21.05 -11.06
CA ALA A 114 4.26 -21.15 -11.84
C ALA A 114 4.96 -22.52 -11.66
N GLN A 115 5.03 -23.03 -10.44
CA GLN A 115 5.57 -24.35 -10.16
C GLN A 115 4.78 -25.44 -10.90
N TYR A 116 3.46 -25.41 -10.87
CA TYR A 116 2.62 -26.35 -11.63
C TYR A 116 2.93 -26.31 -13.14
N ILE A 117 3.17 -25.12 -13.71
CA ILE A 117 3.54 -24.98 -15.13
C ILE A 117 4.88 -25.66 -15.38
N VAL A 118 5.90 -25.39 -14.55
CA VAL A 118 7.23 -25.97 -14.69
C VAL A 118 7.22 -27.49 -14.67
N GLU A 119 6.40 -28.09 -13.80
CA GLU A 119 6.30 -29.53 -13.65
C GLU A 119 5.56 -30.20 -14.83
N ASN A 120 4.65 -29.48 -15.49
CA ASN A 120 3.71 -30.08 -16.45
C ASN A 120 3.91 -29.65 -17.92
N TYR A 121 4.74 -28.61 -18.21
CA TYR A 121 4.80 -28.05 -19.58
C TYR A 121 5.34 -29.00 -20.63
N LYS A 122 6.12 -30.01 -20.24
CA LYS A 122 6.64 -31.06 -21.16
C LYS A 122 5.59 -32.08 -21.53
N ASN A 123 4.59 -32.31 -20.65
CA ASN A 123 3.64 -33.41 -20.76
C ASN A 123 2.22 -32.96 -21.11
N LYS A 124 1.93 -31.67 -21.01
CA LYS A 124 0.59 -31.12 -21.22
C LYS A 124 0.62 -29.93 -22.17
N SER A 125 -0.46 -29.73 -22.91
CA SER A 125 -0.59 -28.55 -23.78
C SER A 125 -0.76 -27.27 -22.97
N VAL A 126 -0.30 -26.14 -23.53
CA VAL A 126 -0.44 -24.80 -22.92
C VAL A 126 -1.90 -24.49 -22.58
N ALA A 127 -2.84 -24.89 -23.45
CA ALA A 127 -4.27 -24.68 -23.24
C ALA A 127 -4.78 -25.49 -22.04
N SER A 128 -4.41 -26.76 -21.92
CA SER A 128 -4.79 -27.63 -20.80
C SER A 128 -4.25 -27.10 -19.47
N ILE A 129 -2.99 -26.66 -19.43
CA ILE A 129 -2.38 -26.07 -18.24
C ILE A 129 -3.13 -24.78 -17.85
N ALA A 130 -3.39 -23.90 -18.81
CA ALA A 130 -4.08 -22.64 -18.57
C ALA A 130 -5.49 -22.83 -17.97
N ILE A 131 -6.25 -23.80 -18.47
CA ILE A 131 -7.57 -24.15 -17.94
C ILE A 131 -7.44 -24.70 -16.52
N HIS A 132 -6.50 -25.62 -16.27
CA HIS A 132 -6.34 -26.27 -14.97
C HIS A 132 -6.01 -25.30 -13.83
N ILE A 133 -5.13 -24.33 -14.08
CA ILE A 133 -4.72 -23.36 -13.05
C ILE A 133 -5.53 -22.04 -13.08
N GLY A 134 -6.55 -21.96 -13.92
CA GLY A 134 -7.41 -20.77 -14.02
C GLY A 134 -6.64 -19.52 -14.45
N THR A 135 -5.85 -19.61 -15.54
CA THR A 135 -5.07 -18.48 -16.04
C THR A 135 -5.16 -18.39 -17.58
N ASN A 136 -4.55 -17.34 -18.15
CA ASN A 136 -4.49 -17.22 -19.60
C ASN A 136 -3.26 -17.92 -20.19
N GLN A 137 -3.36 -18.36 -21.44
CA GLN A 137 -2.26 -19.05 -22.15
C GLN A 137 -1.00 -18.19 -22.29
N ARG A 138 -1.14 -16.86 -22.34
CA ARG A 138 0.01 -15.94 -22.41
C ARG A 138 0.89 -16.05 -21.19
N TYR A 139 0.29 -16.13 -20.01
CA TYR A 139 1.03 -16.31 -18.76
C TYR A 139 1.78 -17.64 -18.74
N VAL A 140 1.12 -18.73 -19.16
CA VAL A 140 1.75 -20.05 -19.25
C VAL A 140 2.95 -20.03 -20.20
N ARG A 141 2.80 -19.47 -21.41
CA ARG A 141 3.93 -19.33 -22.37
C ARG A 141 5.08 -18.50 -21.82
N GLN A 142 4.78 -17.43 -21.08
CA GLN A 142 5.81 -16.61 -20.45
C GLN A 142 6.64 -17.42 -19.45
N ILE A 143 5.99 -18.18 -18.56
CA ILE A 143 6.68 -19.03 -17.57
C ILE A 143 7.54 -20.10 -18.25
N ILE A 144 7.04 -20.77 -19.28
CA ILE A 144 7.78 -21.76 -20.07
C ILE A 144 9.03 -21.11 -20.67
N PHE A 145 8.89 -19.96 -21.30
CA PHE A 145 10.00 -19.23 -21.89
C PHE A 145 11.06 -18.83 -20.84
N GLU A 146 10.64 -18.42 -19.63
CA GLU A 146 11.56 -18.11 -18.52
C GLU A 146 12.32 -19.37 -18.06
N CYS A 147 11.66 -20.53 -18.03
CA CYS A 147 12.28 -21.82 -17.69
C CYS A 147 13.30 -22.27 -18.73
N GLU A 148 12.96 -22.20 -20.02
CA GLU A 148 13.84 -22.62 -21.13
C GLU A 148 15.13 -21.78 -21.21
N ARG A 149 15.06 -20.52 -20.77
CA ARG A 149 16.21 -19.61 -20.68
C ARG A 149 17.01 -19.74 -19.37
N GLY A 150 16.61 -20.62 -18.46
CA GLY A 150 17.26 -20.78 -17.17
C GLY A 150 17.07 -19.60 -16.21
N LEU A 151 16.12 -18.71 -16.51
CA LEU A 151 15.77 -17.57 -15.67
C LEU A 151 14.91 -17.98 -14.47
N ARG A 152 14.37 -19.18 -14.49
CA ARG A 152 13.60 -19.79 -13.42
C ARG A 152 14.07 -21.21 -13.18
N LYS A 153 14.41 -21.52 -11.93
CA LYS A 153 14.73 -22.86 -11.45
C LYS A 153 13.54 -23.46 -10.74
#